data_2b27cdc060875736bd02bd74d1a92939
#
_entry.id   2b27cdc060875736bd02bd74d1a92939
#
_cell.length_a   1.000
_cell.length_b   1.000
_cell.length_c   1.000
_cell.angle_alpha   90.00
_cell.angle_beta   90.00
_cell.angle_gamma   90.00
#
_symmetry.space_group_name_H-M   'P 1'
#
loop_
_entity.id
_entity.type
_entity.pdbx_description
1 polymer ?
#
loop_
_entity_poly.entity_id
_entity_poly.type
_entity_poly.pdbx_seq_one_letter_code
_entity_poly.pdbx_strand_id
1 'polypeptide(L)'
;PLSLWPWQDAVKAVFLKRVTIVSEYDRTVSSPSFEMRLPSVIALKEYVPQARKPAFTRFNVFLRDRFTCQYCGDRFPTPELTFDHVIPRSRGGRTSWDNVVTACGVCNLRKGNRMPDRAGLHPLNAPLQPSTYQLQENGRGFPPNFLHESWRDYLYWDSTLDAVSYTHLRAHETAMY
;
A
#
# COMPACT_ATOMS: atom_id res chain seq x y z
N PRO A 1 -11.88 -3.22 -0.14
CA PRO A 1 -11.56 -2.31 0.97
C PRO A 1 -11.60 -0.85 0.50
N LEU A 2 -11.96 0.06 1.42
CA LEU A 2 -12.03 1.50 1.12
C LEU A 2 -10.65 2.16 1.28
N SER A 3 -9.97 1.87 2.38
CA SER A 3 -8.67 2.43 2.73
C SER A 3 -7.97 1.61 3.82
N LEU A 4 -6.70 1.89 4.01
CA LEU A 4 -5.91 1.39 5.14
C LEU A 4 -5.82 2.49 6.20
N TRP A 5 -5.96 2.10 7.45
CA TRP A 5 -5.92 3.01 8.58
C TRP A 5 -4.80 2.63 9.54
N PRO A 6 -4.15 3.61 10.18
CA PRO A 6 -3.28 3.35 11.33
C PRO A 6 -4.09 2.65 12.43
N TRP A 7 -3.47 1.71 13.12
CA TRP A 7 -4.16 0.97 14.16
C TRP A 7 -4.72 1.87 15.27
N GLN A 8 -4.03 2.97 15.61
CA GLN A 8 -4.49 3.95 16.58
C GLN A 8 -5.81 4.61 16.17
N ASP A 9 -5.94 4.94 14.89
CA ASP A 9 -7.17 5.55 14.36
C ASP A 9 -8.30 4.51 14.28
N ALA A 10 -7.99 3.26 13.95
CA ALA A 10 -8.95 2.16 13.97
C ALA A 10 -9.49 1.95 15.39
N VAL A 11 -8.61 1.85 16.40
CA VAL A 11 -9.00 1.74 17.82
C VAL A 11 -9.87 2.94 18.25
N LYS A 12 -9.44 4.16 17.92
CA LYS A 12 -10.22 5.38 18.22
C LYS A 12 -11.61 5.35 17.59
N ALA A 13 -11.72 4.88 16.35
CA ALA A 13 -13.01 4.77 15.67
C ALA A 13 -13.95 3.73 16.30
N VAL A 14 -13.38 2.64 16.84
CA VAL A 14 -14.14 1.65 17.63
C VAL A 14 -14.72 2.29 18.88
N PHE A 15 -13.92 3.02 19.66
CA PHE A 15 -14.39 3.74 20.85
C PHE A 15 -15.47 4.78 20.52
N LEU A 16 -15.31 5.49 19.43
CA LEU A 16 -16.30 6.46 18.95
C LEU A 16 -17.55 5.80 18.34
N LYS A 17 -17.62 4.47 18.34
CA LYS A 17 -18.75 3.67 17.79
C LYS A 17 -19.04 3.96 16.32
N ARG A 18 -18.06 4.47 15.57
CA ARG A 18 -18.18 4.78 14.13
C ARG A 18 -17.99 3.57 13.23
N VAL A 19 -17.36 2.52 13.75
CA VAL A 19 -17.05 1.29 13.04
C VAL A 19 -17.50 0.07 13.83
N THR A 20 -17.59 -1.06 13.13
CA THR A 20 -17.76 -2.40 13.72
C THR A 20 -16.51 -3.19 13.42
N ILE A 21 -15.95 -3.91 14.39
CA ILE A 21 -14.85 -4.84 14.19
C ILE A 21 -15.38 -6.04 13.43
N VAL A 22 -14.72 -6.40 12.33
CA VAL A 22 -15.07 -7.56 11.50
C VAL A 22 -14.07 -8.68 11.74
N SER A 23 -12.77 -8.34 11.90
CA SER A 23 -11.72 -9.29 12.22
C SER A 23 -10.65 -8.62 13.09
N GLU A 24 -9.90 -9.41 13.84
CA GLU A 24 -8.88 -8.95 14.80
C GLU A 24 -7.56 -9.67 14.54
N TYR A 25 -6.45 -9.01 14.90
CA TYR A 25 -5.14 -9.63 15.02
C TYR A 25 -5.06 -10.45 16.32
N ASP A 26 -4.18 -11.42 16.38
CA ASP A 26 -3.83 -12.10 17.63
C ASP A 26 -2.82 -11.27 18.44
N ARG A 27 -3.19 -10.02 18.67
CA ARG A 27 -2.41 -9.03 19.41
C ARG A 27 -3.34 -8.13 20.18
N THR A 28 -3.02 -7.87 21.45
CA THR A 28 -3.78 -6.96 22.31
C THR A 28 -3.08 -5.60 22.43
N VAL A 29 -3.87 -4.58 22.62
CA VAL A 29 -3.43 -3.26 23.06
C VAL A 29 -4.12 -2.94 24.37
N SER A 30 -3.36 -2.41 25.32
CA SER A 30 -3.85 -2.14 26.68
C SER A 30 -3.51 -0.71 27.12
N SER A 31 -4.34 -0.18 28.00
CA SER A 31 -4.12 1.03 28.79
C SER A 31 -4.43 0.71 30.26
N PRO A 32 -4.14 1.58 31.22
CA PRO A 32 -4.40 1.29 32.63
C PRO A 32 -5.82 0.85 32.98
N SER A 33 -6.81 1.21 32.18
CA SER A 33 -8.24 0.92 32.39
C SER A 33 -8.91 0.13 31.28
N PHE A 34 -8.15 -0.34 30.27
CA PHE A 34 -8.74 -0.95 29.10
C PHE A 34 -7.77 -1.89 28.37
N GLU A 35 -8.29 -3.02 27.90
CA GLU A 35 -7.59 -3.97 27.04
C GLU A 35 -8.52 -4.40 25.90
N MET A 36 -8.00 -4.47 24.69
CA MET A 36 -8.73 -5.01 23.54
C MET A 36 -7.78 -5.69 22.54
N ARG A 37 -8.32 -6.64 21.77
CA ARG A 37 -7.62 -7.16 20.59
C ARG A 37 -7.55 -6.08 19.53
N LEU A 38 -6.42 -6.02 18.84
CA LEU A 38 -6.20 -5.04 17.79
C LEU A 38 -7.05 -5.37 16.58
N PRO A 39 -7.95 -4.48 16.12
CA PRO A 39 -8.76 -4.72 14.94
C PRO A 39 -7.89 -4.79 13.68
N SER A 40 -8.05 -5.85 12.89
CA SER A 40 -7.38 -6.04 11.58
C SER A 40 -8.27 -5.61 10.42
N VAL A 41 -9.60 -5.79 10.57
CA VAL A 41 -10.61 -5.35 9.61
C VAL A 41 -11.75 -4.68 10.35
N ILE A 42 -12.11 -3.48 9.91
CA ILE A 42 -13.23 -2.72 10.44
C ILE A 42 -14.21 -2.36 9.32
N ALA A 43 -15.49 -2.36 9.63
CA ALA A 43 -16.55 -1.90 8.74
C ALA A 43 -17.12 -0.57 9.24
N LEU A 44 -17.25 0.40 8.35
CA LEU A 44 -17.96 1.64 8.65
C LEU A 44 -19.43 1.36 8.88
N LYS A 45 -20.02 1.97 9.89
CA LYS A 45 -21.50 1.86 10.15
C LYS A 45 -22.31 2.67 9.16
N GLU A 46 -21.71 3.72 8.61
CA GLU A 46 -22.35 4.57 7.61
C GLU A 46 -21.78 4.26 6.23
N TYR A 47 -22.65 4.27 5.22
CA TYR A 47 -22.22 4.09 3.84
C TYR A 47 -21.43 5.30 3.37
N VAL A 48 -20.19 5.05 2.93
CA VAL A 48 -19.34 6.06 2.29
C VAL A 48 -19.25 5.73 0.80
N PRO A 49 -19.70 6.63 -0.09
CA PRO A 49 -19.56 6.42 -1.52
C PRO A 49 -18.07 6.27 -1.88
N GLN A 50 -17.73 5.23 -2.62
CA GLN A 50 -16.36 5.07 -3.10
C GLN A 50 -15.97 6.25 -3.98
N ALA A 51 -14.83 6.87 -3.67
CA ALA A 51 -14.27 7.89 -4.53
C ALA A 51 -14.02 7.30 -5.94
N ARG A 52 -14.53 7.96 -6.98
CA ARG A 52 -14.33 7.52 -8.36
C ARG A 52 -12.86 7.52 -8.79
N LYS A 53 -12.02 8.30 -8.10
CA LYS A 53 -10.58 8.42 -8.34
C LYS A 53 -9.82 7.95 -7.12
N PRO A 54 -8.83 7.06 -7.29
CA PRO A 54 -8.02 6.59 -6.18
C PRO A 54 -7.18 7.74 -5.60
N ALA A 55 -7.03 7.72 -4.27
CA ALA A 55 -6.17 8.66 -3.58
C ALA A 55 -4.70 8.47 -4.01
N PHE A 56 -3.96 9.56 -4.12
CA PHE A 56 -2.53 9.51 -4.37
C PHE A 56 -1.81 9.17 -3.05
N THR A 57 -1.48 7.90 -2.87
CA THR A 57 -0.76 7.40 -1.71
C THR A 57 0.45 6.58 -2.15
N ARG A 58 1.44 6.45 -1.29
CA ARG A 58 2.63 5.61 -1.54
C ARG A 58 2.23 4.18 -1.90
N PHE A 59 1.31 3.60 -1.15
CA PHE A 59 0.82 2.25 -1.40
C PHE A 59 0.15 2.13 -2.77
N ASN A 60 -0.71 3.07 -3.14
CA ASN A 60 -1.39 3.04 -4.43
C ASN A 60 -0.44 3.24 -5.61
N VAL A 61 0.68 3.98 -5.43
CA VAL A 61 1.75 4.06 -6.44
C VAL A 61 2.44 2.70 -6.59
N PHE A 62 2.80 2.04 -5.47
CA PHE A 62 3.39 0.70 -5.52
C PHE A 62 2.44 -0.32 -6.14
N LEU A 63 1.16 -0.25 -5.79
CA LEU A 63 0.13 -1.13 -6.33
C LEU A 63 -0.10 -0.91 -7.84
N ARG A 64 -0.11 0.35 -8.30
CA ARG A 64 -0.15 0.69 -9.73
C ARG A 64 1.00 0.02 -10.48
N ASP A 65 2.21 0.11 -9.93
CA ASP A 65 3.43 -0.40 -10.53
C ASP A 65 3.69 -1.88 -10.18
N ARG A 66 2.72 -2.56 -9.56
CA ARG A 66 2.78 -3.99 -9.18
C ARG A 66 4.00 -4.33 -8.33
N PHE A 67 4.40 -3.41 -7.42
CA PHE A 67 5.60 -3.55 -6.57
C PHE A 67 6.88 -3.81 -7.36
N THR A 68 6.95 -3.27 -8.57
CA THR A 68 8.06 -3.43 -9.51
C THR A 68 8.78 -2.09 -9.66
N CYS A 69 10.09 -2.10 -9.52
CA CYS A 69 10.92 -0.92 -9.80
C CYS A 69 10.76 -0.55 -11.28
N GLN A 70 10.34 0.67 -11.55
CA GLN A 70 10.10 1.15 -12.92
C GLN A 70 11.38 1.45 -13.70
N TYR A 71 12.55 1.28 -13.07
CA TYR A 71 13.85 1.48 -13.74
C TYR A 71 14.57 0.19 -14.07
N CYS A 72 14.63 -0.79 -13.15
CA CYS A 72 15.29 -2.08 -13.43
C CYS A 72 14.30 -3.20 -13.79
N GLY A 73 13.01 -3.05 -13.51
CA GLY A 73 12.02 -4.07 -13.78
C GLY A 73 11.92 -5.18 -12.72
N ASP A 74 12.73 -5.14 -11.68
CA ASP A 74 12.71 -6.14 -10.62
C ASP A 74 11.64 -5.85 -9.58
N ARG A 75 11.09 -6.91 -8.99
CA ARG A 75 10.17 -6.83 -7.85
C ARG A 75 10.91 -6.82 -6.54
N PHE A 76 10.43 -6.00 -5.62
CA PHE A 76 11.00 -5.87 -4.29
C PHE A 76 9.90 -5.92 -3.22
N PRO A 77 10.23 -6.36 -2.00
CA PRO A 77 9.35 -6.20 -0.85
C PRO A 77 9.14 -4.71 -0.54
N THR A 78 7.98 -4.38 -0.01
CA THR A 78 7.58 -2.99 0.27
C THR A 78 8.61 -2.15 1.04
N PRO A 79 9.34 -2.70 2.05
CA PRO A 79 10.37 -1.93 2.77
C PRO A 79 11.55 -1.49 1.90
N GLU A 80 11.85 -2.20 0.82
CA GLU A 80 12.94 -1.90 -0.11
C GLU A 80 12.51 -0.97 -1.25
N LEU A 81 11.19 -0.72 -1.35
CA LEU A 81 10.64 0.17 -2.36
C LEU A 81 10.56 1.61 -1.84
N THR A 82 10.91 2.50 -2.71
CA THR A 82 10.73 3.94 -2.59
C THR A 82 9.89 4.45 -3.75
N PHE A 83 9.42 5.67 -3.68
CA PHE A 83 8.92 6.35 -4.88
C PHE A 83 9.91 7.44 -5.31
N ASP A 84 10.03 7.59 -6.60
CA ASP A 84 10.91 8.58 -7.21
C ASP A 84 10.11 9.53 -8.10
N HIS A 85 10.53 10.80 -8.11
CA HIS A 85 10.01 11.79 -9.03
C HIS A 85 10.75 11.69 -10.36
N VAL A 86 10.07 11.30 -11.44
CA VAL A 86 10.66 11.20 -12.79
C VAL A 86 11.33 12.50 -13.15
N ILE A 87 10.59 13.61 -13.08
CA ILE A 87 11.14 14.97 -13.11
C ILE A 87 11.41 15.38 -11.66
N PRO A 88 12.66 15.62 -11.27
CA PRO A 88 12.99 15.99 -9.89
C PRO A 88 12.26 17.26 -9.42
N ARG A 89 11.90 17.29 -8.14
CA ARG A 89 11.23 18.46 -7.53
C ARG A 89 12.01 19.76 -7.70
N SER A 90 13.35 19.70 -7.60
CA SER A 90 14.24 20.84 -7.83
C SER A 90 14.23 21.36 -9.27
N ARG A 91 13.64 20.59 -10.20
CA ARG A 91 13.48 20.95 -11.60
C ARG A 91 12.02 21.18 -11.98
N GLY A 92 11.17 21.45 -11.01
CA GLY A 92 9.76 21.75 -11.22
C GLY A 92 8.82 20.52 -11.26
N GLY A 93 9.35 19.32 -10.97
CA GLY A 93 8.53 18.11 -10.89
C GLY A 93 7.53 18.17 -9.74
N ARG A 94 6.26 17.79 -10.02
CA ARG A 94 5.19 17.74 -9.03
C ARG A 94 5.08 16.35 -8.39
N THR A 95 4.58 16.29 -7.17
CA THR A 95 4.23 15.04 -6.50
C THR A 95 2.81 14.65 -6.93
N SER A 96 2.69 13.92 -8.03
CA SER A 96 1.43 13.58 -8.69
C SER A 96 1.54 12.24 -9.42
N TRP A 97 0.40 11.69 -9.84
CA TRP A 97 0.33 10.41 -10.54
C TRP A 97 1.16 10.34 -11.82
N ASP A 98 1.29 11.45 -12.52
CA ASP A 98 1.97 11.61 -13.80
C ASP A 98 3.48 11.85 -13.68
N ASN A 99 4.00 11.98 -12.46
CA ASN A 99 5.42 12.25 -12.22
C ASN A 99 6.08 11.35 -11.16
N VAL A 100 5.34 10.48 -10.50
CA VAL A 100 5.89 9.61 -9.46
C VAL A 100 5.80 8.16 -9.87
N VAL A 101 6.90 7.42 -9.69
CA VAL A 101 7.02 5.99 -9.99
C VAL A 101 7.61 5.22 -8.82
N THR A 102 7.34 3.91 -8.78
CA THR A 102 7.98 2.99 -7.85
C THR A 102 9.43 2.76 -8.27
N ALA A 103 10.36 2.86 -7.33
CA ALA A 103 11.77 2.60 -7.54
C ALA A 103 12.37 1.81 -6.37
N CYS A 104 13.31 0.92 -6.64
CA CYS A 104 14.15 0.34 -5.59
C CYS A 104 15.16 1.39 -5.10
N GLY A 105 15.69 1.20 -3.89
CA GLY A 105 16.65 2.13 -3.30
C GLY A 105 17.88 2.38 -4.18
N VAL A 106 18.40 1.33 -4.81
CA VAL A 106 19.57 1.40 -5.68
C VAL A 106 19.32 2.27 -6.92
N CYS A 107 18.22 2.03 -7.64
CA CYS A 107 17.87 2.81 -8.83
C CYS A 107 17.53 4.26 -8.47
N ASN A 108 16.85 4.48 -7.36
CA ASN A 108 16.51 5.82 -6.88
C ASN A 108 17.78 6.63 -6.55
N LEU A 109 18.72 6.05 -5.80
CA LEU A 109 20.00 6.67 -5.51
C LEU A 109 20.82 6.92 -6.78
N ARG A 110 20.88 5.93 -7.68
CA ARG A 110 21.56 6.06 -8.96
C ARG A 110 20.98 7.19 -9.82
N LYS A 111 19.65 7.35 -9.88
CA LYS A 111 19.02 8.45 -10.61
C LYS A 111 19.28 9.79 -9.92
N GLY A 112 19.09 9.81 -8.60
CA GLY A 112 19.24 11.03 -7.79
C GLY A 112 18.41 12.20 -8.35
N ASN A 113 18.98 13.38 -8.29
CA ASN A 113 18.33 14.63 -8.70
C ASN A 113 18.55 14.96 -10.20
N ARG A 114 18.73 13.93 -11.04
CA ARG A 114 18.96 14.08 -12.48
C ARG A 114 17.71 13.82 -13.28
N MET A 115 17.59 14.51 -14.41
CA MET A 115 16.55 14.20 -15.40
C MET A 115 16.77 12.78 -15.96
N PRO A 116 15.70 12.08 -16.42
CA PRO A 116 15.80 10.73 -16.97
C PRO A 116 16.90 10.58 -18.01
N ASP A 117 16.97 11.48 -18.98
CA ASP A 117 18.00 11.47 -20.06
C ASP A 117 19.41 11.59 -19.50
N ARG A 118 19.61 12.44 -18.49
CA ARG A 118 20.91 12.64 -17.84
C ARG A 118 21.33 11.49 -16.93
N ALA A 119 20.35 10.76 -16.40
CA ALA A 119 20.58 9.60 -15.56
C ALA A 119 20.72 8.31 -16.38
N GLY A 120 20.25 8.29 -17.63
CA GLY A 120 20.09 7.08 -18.44
C GLY A 120 19.07 6.11 -17.83
N LEU A 121 18.09 6.64 -17.11
CA LEU A 121 17.05 5.87 -16.41
C LEU A 121 15.68 6.42 -16.75
N HIS A 122 14.96 5.68 -17.58
CA HIS A 122 13.60 5.99 -17.97
C HIS A 122 12.64 4.99 -17.32
N PRO A 123 11.44 5.42 -16.87
CA PRO A 123 10.44 4.50 -16.40
C PRO A 123 10.03 3.52 -17.49
N LEU A 124 9.87 2.25 -17.13
CA LEU A 124 9.38 1.20 -18.05
C LEU A 124 7.97 1.50 -18.57
N ASN A 125 7.14 2.10 -17.73
CA ASN A 125 5.81 2.55 -18.09
C ASN A 125 5.65 4.03 -17.77
N ALA A 126 4.93 4.74 -18.62
CA ALA A 126 4.57 6.13 -18.32
C ALA A 126 3.74 6.19 -17.03
N PRO A 127 4.07 7.06 -16.07
CA PRO A 127 3.29 7.21 -14.85
C PRO A 127 1.97 7.89 -15.18
N LEU A 128 0.88 7.12 -15.07
CA LEU A 128 -0.47 7.60 -15.29
C LEU A 128 -1.31 7.39 -14.02
N GLN A 129 -2.36 8.17 -13.87
CA GLN A 129 -3.34 7.93 -12.80
C GLN A 129 -4.11 6.65 -13.09
N PRO A 130 -4.06 5.66 -12.20
CA PRO A 130 -4.81 4.42 -12.39
C PRO A 130 -6.29 4.63 -12.12
N SER A 131 -7.13 3.78 -12.67
CA SER A 131 -8.52 3.63 -12.22
C SER A 131 -8.58 2.82 -10.92
N THR A 132 -9.68 2.95 -10.18
CA THR A 132 -9.94 2.10 -9.00
C THR A 132 -9.93 0.61 -9.39
N TYR A 133 -10.49 0.29 -10.55
CA TYR A 133 -10.50 -1.08 -11.08
C TYR A 133 -9.08 -1.62 -11.32
N GLN A 134 -8.20 -0.85 -11.95
CA GLN A 134 -6.80 -1.26 -12.16
C GLN A 134 -6.06 -1.52 -10.86
N LEU A 135 -6.28 -0.69 -9.82
CA LEU A 135 -5.67 -0.93 -8.52
C LEU A 135 -6.22 -2.21 -7.86
N GLN A 136 -7.51 -2.48 -7.98
CA GLN A 136 -8.12 -3.71 -7.49
C GLN A 136 -7.58 -4.95 -8.20
N GLU A 137 -7.48 -4.91 -9.52
CA GLU A 137 -6.89 -6.00 -10.32
C GLU A 137 -5.42 -6.24 -9.94
N ASN A 138 -4.63 -5.19 -9.84
CA ASN A 138 -3.24 -5.31 -9.41
C ASN A 138 -3.14 -5.85 -7.97
N GLY A 139 -4.10 -5.50 -7.11
CA GLY A 139 -4.20 -6.00 -5.73
C GLY A 139 -4.48 -7.50 -5.66
N ARG A 140 -5.25 -8.06 -6.59
CA ARG A 140 -5.51 -9.51 -6.65
C ARG A 140 -4.24 -10.34 -6.89
N GLY A 141 -3.31 -9.81 -7.69
CA GLY A 141 -2.01 -10.43 -7.92
C GLY A 141 -0.94 -10.12 -6.87
N PHE A 142 -1.34 -9.55 -5.75
CA PHE A 142 -0.42 -9.17 -4.69
C PHE A 142 0.16 -10.42 -4.03
N PRO A 143 1.50 -10.51 -3.82
CA PRO A 143 2.09 -11.66 -3.15
C PRO A 143 1.53 -11.79 -1.73
N PRO A 144 1.00 -12.95 -1.33
CA PRO A 144 0.39 -13.16 -0.03
C PRO A 144 1.33 -12.91 1.16
N ASN A 145 2.62 -12.82 0.91
CA ASN A 145 3.67 -12.68 1.92
C ASN A 145 3.66 -11.33 2.66
N PHE A 146 2.90 -10.34 2.17
CA PHE A 146 2.86 -8.99 2.75
C PHE A 146 1.52 -8.64 3.40
N LEU A 147 0.56 -9.56 3.35
CA LEU A 147 -0.77 -9.33 3.90
C LEU A 147 -1.03 -10.26 5.07
N HIS A 148 -1.57 -9.71 6.15
CA HIS A 148 -2.04 -10.53 7.27
C HIS A 148 -3.17 -11.45 6.77
N GLU A 149 -3.21 -12.70 7.28
CA GLU A 149 -4.17 -13.72 6.87
C GLU A 149 -5.63 -13.23 6.94
N SER A 150 -5.97 -12.50 8.00
CA SER A 150 -7.31 -11.93 8.18
C SER A 150 -7.76 -10.95 7.08
N TRP A 151 -6.86 -10.50 6.23
CA TRP A 151 -7.20 -9.58 5.12
C TRP A 151 -7.52 -10.30 3.81
N ARG A 152 -7.13 -11.57 3.68
CA ARG A 152 -7.29 -12.34 2.44
C ARG A 152 -8.74 -12.40 1.98
N ASP A 153 -9.66 -12.73 2.87
CA ASP A 153 -11.09 -12.88 2.58
C ASP A 153 -11.73 -11.57 2.10
N TYR A 154 -11.10 -10.42 2.40
CA TYR A 154 -11.61 -9.10 2.04
C TYR A 154 -10.95 -8.49 0.82
N LEU A 155 -9.85 -9.07 0.35
CA LEU A 155 -9.07 -8.57 -0.80
C LEU A 155 -9.24 -9.44 -2.04
N TYR A 156 -9.54 -10.73 -1.89
CA TYR A 156 -9.53 -11.73 -2.95
C TYR A 156 -10.84 -12.53 -3.01
N TRP A 157 -11.92 -11.92 -3.51
CA TRP A 157 -13.23 -12.56 -3.60
C TRP A 157 -13.29 -13.80 -4.51
N ASP A 158 -12.40 -13.90 -5.52
CA ASP A 158 -12.50 -14.87 -6.61
C ASP A 158 -11.24 -15.71 -6.86
N SER A 159 -10.21 -15.67 -5.99
CA SER A 159 -9.02 -16.49 -6.17
C SER A 159 -9.11 -17.77 -5.36
N THR A 160 -8.93 -18.92 -6.02
CA THR A 160 -8.62 -20.19 -5.35
C THR A 160 -7.36 -19.99 -4.51
N LEU A 161 -7.49 -20.19 -3.21
CA LEU A 161 -6.40 -20.05 -2.26
C LEU A 161 -5.46 -21.26 -2.38
N ASP A 162 -4.32 -21.09 -3.05
CA ASP A 162 -3.23 -22.03 -2.94
C ASP A 162 -2.55 -21.85 -1.58
N ALA A 163 -2.46 -22.95 -0.82
CA ALA A 163 -1.84 -22.95 0.50
C ALA A 163 -0.34 -22.66 0.39
N VAL A 164 0.08 -21.45 0.78
CA VAL A 164 1.49 -21.06 0.85
C VAL A 164 1.94 -21.13 2.32
N SER A 165 2.97 -21.92 2.59
CA SER A 165 3.56 -22.03 3.92
C SER A 165 4.26 -20.73 4.33
N TYR A 166 3.86 -20.20 5.48
CA TYR A 166 4.46 -18.99 6.05
C TYR A 166 5.70 -19.31 6.85
N THR A 167 6.83 -18.72 6.46
CA THR A 167 7.96 -18.50 7.36
C THR A 167 7.81 -17.12 8.00
N HIS A 168 7.91 -17.09 9.33
CA HIS A 168 7.73 -15.91 10.16
C HIS A 168 8.57 -14.72 9.69
N LEU A 169 7.92 -13.72 9.13
CA LEU A 169 8.48 -12.38 9.09
C LEU A 169 7.94 -11.60 10.28
N ARG A 170 8.86 -11.10 11.10
CA ARG A 170 8.54 -10.16 12.18
C ARG A 170 7.67 -9.04 11.61
N ALA A 171 6.50 -8.87 12.18
CA ALA A 171 5.62 -7.76 11.88
C ALA A 171 6.36 -6.47 12.24
N HIS A 172 6.98 -5.84 11.25
CA HIS A 172 7.34 -4.44 11.38
C HIS A 172 6.05 -3.63 11.37
N GLU A 173 5.84 -2.91 12.45
CA GLU A 173 4.74 -2.00 12.68
C GLU A 173 4.73 -0.89 11.63
N THR A 174 4.21 -1.19 10.49
CA THR A 174 3.80 -0.13 9.58
C THR A 174 2.37 -0.44 9.18
N ALA A 175 1.44 0.14 9.93
CA ALA A 175 0.14 0.39 9.39
C ALA A 175 0.36 1.15 8.09
N MET A 176 0.14 0.49 6.96
CA MET A 176 0.27 1.15 5.68
C MET A 176 -0.90 2.12 5.50
N TYR A 177 -0.57 3.37 5.26
CA TYR A 177 -1.51 4.44 4.95
C TYR A 177 -2.15 4.27 3.59
#